data_eb1a6e976236cb984de3783d21e0683b
#
_entry.id   eb1a6e976236cb984de3783d21e0683b
#
_cell.length_a   1.000
_cell.length_b   1.000
_cell.length_c   1.000
_cell.angle_alpha   90.00
_cell.angle_beta   90.00
_cell.angle_gamma   90.00
#
_symmetry.space_group_name_H-M   'P 1'
#
loop_
_entity.id
_entity.type
_entity.pdbx_description
1 polymer ?
#
loop_
_entity_poly.entity_id
_entity_poly.type
_entity_poly.pdbx_seq_one_letter_code
_entity_poly.pdbx_strand_id
1 'polypeptide(L)'
;LDFADTAVISIPSQALRGFVQKIKETDPAAVRKTYILCMKGVEVSTGDRLSQVMIEAGVRKENIAVWVGPGHIQAFTQGIPNCMVIDSYSNELKRRLCDEFTSPLIRFYYGEDMIGTELGAAAKNVMGIVAGMLDGCGYTALKGALMARGAREVARLIKAMGGNELSAYGLAHLGDYEATLFSPYSHNRAYGETIISGRIFEKLAEGVPTAKALKGLGEKYKVDLPITNAVYEICYEKREDESGKEKGLQVLERLFSREVKSEFYQ
;
A
#
# COMPACT_ATOMS: atom_id res chain seq x y z
N LEU A 1 5.64 -17.76 21.78
CA LEU A 1 5.52 -18.31 20.41
C LEU A 1 5.03 -19.75 20.37
N ASP A 2 5.15 -20.53 21.45
CA ASP A 2 4.67 -21.94 21.50
C ASP A 2 3.16 -22.09 21.43
N PHE A 3 2.44 -20.99 21.66
CA PHE A 3 0.97 -20.98 21.72
C PHE A 3 0.31 -21.14 20.35
N ALA A 4 0.93 -20.73 19.25
CA ALA A 4 0.28 -20.68 17.93
C ALA A 4 1.22 -21.12 16.80
N ASP A 5 0.67 -21.83 15.81
CA ASP A 5 1.35 -22.23 14.59
C ASP A 5 1.22 -21.17 13.47
N THR A 6 0.22 -20.31 13.58
CA THR A 6 -0.04 -19.20 12.66
C THR A 6 -0.03 -17.87 13.41
N ALA A 7 0.77 -16.92 12.94
CA ALA A 7 0.85 -15.57 13.50
C ALA A 7 0.36 -14.53 12.48
N VAL A 8 -0.60 -13.71 12.89
CA VAL A 8 -1.06 -12.54 12.11
C VAL A 8 -0.25 -11.34 12.53
N ILE A 9 0.45 -10.70 11.58
CA ILE A 9 1.29 -9.53 11.84
C ILE A 9 0.59 -8.28 11.33
N SER A 10 0.37 -7.31 12.25
CA SER A 10 -0.25 -6.02 11.98
C SER A 10 0.50 -4.93 12.76
N ILE A 11 1.67 -4.54 12.26
CA ILE A 11 2.56 -3.51 12.83
C ILE A 11 2.88 -2.47 11.73
N PRO A 12 3.50 -1.32 12.04
CA PRO A 12 4.02 -0.43 11.01
C PRO A 12 4.96 -1.17 10.05
N SER A 13 4.79 -0.96 8.74
CA SER A 13 5.50 -1.73 7.71
C SER A 13 7.03 -1.66 7.85
N GLN A 14 7.56 -0.50 8.21
CA GLN A 14 8.99 -0.27 8.39
C GLN A 14 9.60 -0.95 9.63
N ALA A 15 8.76 -1.44 10.54
CA ALA A 15 9.21 -2.14 11.74
C ALA A 15 9.40 -3.66 11.51
N LEU A 16 8.97 -4.20 10.36
CA LEU A 16 8.89 -5.65 10.14
C LEU A 16 10.25 -6.33 10.25
N ARG A 17 11.29 -5.80 9.62
CA ARG A 17 12.64 -6.41 9.65
C ARG A 17 13.16 -6.56 11.07
N GLY A 18 13.13 -5.49 11.85
CA GLY A 18 13.57 -5.54 13.26
C GLY A 18 12.69 -6.47 14.11
N PHE A 19 11.40 -6.52 13.85
CA PHE A 19 10.48 -7.42 14.54
C PHE A 19 10.79 -8.90 14.27
N VAL A 20 10.98 -9.27 13.00
CA VAL A 20 11.31 -10.66 12.60
C VAL A 20 12.67 -11.07 13.10
N GLN A 21 13.66 -10.16 13.06
CA GLN A 21 14.97 -10.44 13.63
C GLN A 21 14.89 -10.76 15.13
N LYS A 22 14.12 -9.97 15.88
CA LYS A 22 13.89 -10.22 17.32
C LYS A 22 13.17 -11.54 17.58
N ILE A 23 12.19 -11.91 16.76
CA ILE A 23 11.51 -13.20 16.84
C ILE A 23 12.55 -14.33 16.67
N LYS A 24 13.38 -14.25 15.64
CA LYS A 24 14.39 -15.27 15.32
C LYS A 24 15.45 -15.41 16.42
N GLU A 25 15.84 -14.31 17.05
CA GLU A 25 16.78 -14.33 18.18
C GLU A 25 16.15 -14.98 19.43
N THR A 26 14.86 -14.76 19.65
CA THR A 26 14.11 -15.31 20.80
C THR A 26 13.78 -16.79 20.61
N ASP A 27 13.38 -17.17 19.41
CA ASP A 27 12.99 -18.54 19.03
C ASP A 27 13.37 -18.82 17.58
N PRO A 28 14.56 -19.41 17.34
CA PRO A 28 14.99 -19.77 15.99
C PRO A 28 14.02 -20.71 15.25
N ALA A 29 13.22 -21.48 15.96
CA ALA A 29 12.21 -22.38 15.35
C ALA A 29 10.99 -21.62 14.80
N ALA A 30 10.78 -20.40 15.24
CA ALA A 30 9.64 -19.57 14.78
C ALA A 30 9.63 -19.34 13.27
N VAL A 31 10.79 -19.37 12.58
CA VAL A 31 10.85 -19.28 11.11
C VAL A 31 10.08 -20.38 10.37
N ARG A 32 9.68 -21.44 11.08
CA ARG A 32 8.89 -22.56 10.54
C ARG A 32 7.38 -22.31 10.62
N LYS A 33 6.93 -21.32 11.39
CA LYS A 33 5.52 -20.98 11.56
C LYS A 33 4.94 -20.35 10.31
N THR A 34 3.62 -20.32 10.23
CA THR A 34 2.88 -19.58 9.20
C THR A 34 2.73 -18.13 9.62
N TYR A 35 2.95 -17.21 8.68
CA TYR A 35 2.79 -15.77 8.90
C TYR A 35 1.81 -15.17 7.92
N ILE A 36 0.85 -14.42 8.44
CA ILE A 36 -0.11 -13.64 7.66
C ILE A 36 0.23 -12.15 7.84
N LEU A 37 0.62 -11.49 6.76
CA LEU A 37 1.00 -10.08 6.77
C LEU A 37 -0.22 -9.23 6.39
N CYS A 38 -0.68 -8.39 7.33
CA CYS A 38 -1.80 -7.47 7.12
C CYS A 38 -1.35 -6.03 6.85
N MET A 39 -0.03 -5.76 6.88
CA MET A 39 0.53 -4.45 6.62
C MET A 39 0.55 -4.14 5.13
N LYS A 40 0.52 -2.85 4.81
CA LYS A 40 0.48 -2.32 3.45
C LYS A 40 1.66 -1.35 3.26
N GLY A 41 2.78 -1.86 2.77
CA GLY A 41 4.00 -1.06 2.61
C GLY A 41 5.09 -1.82 1.85
N VAL A 42 6.17 -1.08 1.58
CA VAL A 42 7.43 -1.57 1.00
C VAL A 42 8.55 -1.04 1.90
N GLU A 43 9.55 -1.86 2.17
CA GLU A 43 10.68 -1.44 3.00
C GLU A 43 11.49 -0.35 2.29
N VAL A 44 11.71 0.78 2.98
CA VAL A 44 12.39 1.94 2.36
C VAL A 44 13.86 1.69 2.09
N SER A 45 14.54 0.94 2.97
CA SER A 45 16.00 0.75 2.89
C SER A 45 16.43 -0.13 1.73
N THR A 46 15.60 -1.10 1.32
CA THR A 46 15.95 -2.10 0.29
C THR A 46 15.05 -2.04 -0.94
N GLY A 47 13.82 -1.53 -0.79
CA GLY A 47 12.77 -1.64 -1.78
C GLY A 47 12.07 -3.00 -1.77
N ASP A 48 12.29 -3.81 -0.74
CA ASP A 48 11.70 -5.15 -0.64
C ASP A 48 10.24 -5.09 -0.23
N ARG A 49 9.45 -5.98 -0.84
CA ARG A 49 8.09 -6.28 -0.38
C ARG A 49 8.18 -6.98 0.97
N LEU A 50 7.15 -6.85 1.79
CA LEU A 50 7.16 -7.38 3.14
C LEU A 50 7.34 -8.91 3.18
N SER A 51 6.81 -9.62 2.19
CA SER A 51 7.06 -11.06 2.03
C SER A 51 8.54 -11.38 1.78
N GLN A 52 9.27 -10.53 1.03
CA GLN A 52 10.70 -10.70 0.79
C GLN A 52 11.52 -10.50 2.07
N VAL A 53 11.16 -9.49 2.88
CA VAL A 53 11.76 -9.28 4.20
C VAL A 53 11.63 -10.53 5.09
N MET A 54 10.47 -11.19 5.07
CA MET A 54 10.27 -12.45 5.80
C MET A 54 11.13 -13.59 5.25
N ILE A 55 11.22 -13.71 3.91
CA ILE A 55 12.04 -14.75 3.25
C ILE A 55 13.52 -14.57 3.59
N GLU A 56 14.03 -13.34 3.53
CA GLU A 56 15.42 -13.03 3.91
C GLU A 56 15.74 -13.35 5.38
N ALA A 57 14.75 -13.19 6.25
CA ALA A 57 14.87 -13.60 7.65
C ALA A 57 14.87 -15.13 7.85
N GLY A 58 14.60 -15.91 6.80
CA GLY A 58 14.63 -17.38 6.81
C GLY A 58 13.27 -18.06 6.91
N VAL A 59 12.17 -17.30 6.84
CA VAL A 59 10.84 -17.88 6.74
C VAL A 59 10.64 -18.47 5.34
N ARG A 60 10.18 -19.71 5.26
CA ARG A 60 9.91 -20.33 3.97
C ARG A 60 8.77 -19.60 3.26
N LYS A 61 8.92 -19.33 1.98
CA LYS A 61 7.94 -18.59 1.18
C LYS A 61 6.55 -19.26 1.19
N GLU A 62 6.50 -20.59 1.28
CA GLU A 62 5.26 -21.38 1.37
C GLU A 62 4.49 -21.15 2.68
N ASN A 63 5.15 -20.60 3.69
CA ASN A 63 4.56 -20.29 5.00
C ASN A 63 4.15 -18.82 5.14
N ILE A 64 4.24 -18.03 4.06
CA ILE A 64 3.91 -16.62 4.07
C ILE A 64 2.62 -16.39 3.27
N ALA A 65 1.68 -15.69 3.89
CA ALA A 65 0.51 -15.15 3.23
C ALA A 65 0.37 -13.65 3.48
N VAL A 66 -0.30 -12.95 2.58
CA VAL A 66 -0.72 -11.56 2.76
C VAL A 66 -2.24 -11.50 2.80
N TRP A 67 -2.77 -10.68 3.71
CA TRP A 67 -4.20 -10.42 3.85
C TRP A 67 -4.43 -8.92 3.70
N VAL A 68 -4.98 -8.51 2.55
CA VAL A 68 -5.15 -7.11 2.16
C VAL A 68 -6.50 -6.89 1.46
N GLY A 69 -6.87 -5.64 1.28
CA GLY A 69 -8.11 -5.25 0.60
C GLY A 69 -8.89 -4.18 1.37
N PRO A 70 -10.09 -3.82 0.89
CA PRO A 70 -10.93 -2.77 1.45
C PRO A 70 -11.59 -3.23 2.76
N GLY A 71 -10.93 -2.98 3.87
CA GLY A 71 -11.48 -3.31 5.18
C GLY A 71 -11.28 -2.16 6.17
N HIS A 72 -12.39 -1.68 6.73
CA HIS A 72 -12.38 -0.72 7.82
C HIS A 72 -12.90 -1.37 9.09
N ILE A 73 -12.13 -1.25 10.18
CA ILE A 73 -12.56 -1.76 11.50
C ILE A 73 -13.92 -1.17 11.87
N GLN A 74 -14.16 0.11 11.58
CA GLN A 74 -15.42 0.80 11.87
C GLN A 74 -16.62 0.18 11.14
N ALA A 75 -16.45 -0.26 9.91
CA ALA A 75 -17.50 -0.96 9.15
C ALA A 75 -17.75 -2.37 9.72
N PHE A 76 -16.69 -3.13 9.99
CA PHE A 76 -16.80 -4.47 10.58
C PHE A 76 -17.45 -4.47 11.97
N THR A 77 -17.13 -3.48 12.82
CA THR A 77 -17.77 -3.35 14.15
C THR A 77 -19.25 -2.98 14.06
N GLN A 78 -19.70 -2.45 12.93
CA GLN A 78 -21.13 -2.19 12.64
C GLN A 78 -21.82 -3.35 11.91
N GLY A 79 -21.11 -4.46 11.72
CA GLY A 79 -21.66 -5.62 11.00
C GLY A 79 -21.73 -5.45 9.47
N ILE A 80 -21.05 -4.46 8.91
CA ILE A 80 -21.02 -4.22 7.45
C ILE A 80 -19.99 -5.15 6.81
N PRO A 81 -20.39 -6.07 5.93
CA PRO A 81 -19.47 -7.01 5.29
C PRO A 81 -18.63 -6.36 4.21
N ASN A 82 -17.45 -6.95 3.96
CA ASN A 82 -16.61 -6.55 2.83
C ASN A 82 -15.85 -7.74 2.23
N CYS A 83 -15.22 -7.52 1.08
CA CYS A 83 -14.39 -8.50 0.39
C CYS A 83 -12.91 -8.17 0.58
N MET A 84 -12.09 -9.19 0.77
CA MET A 84 -10.63 -9.04 0.91
C MET A 84 -9.90 -10.10 0.09
N VAL A 85 -8.59 -10.00 0.00
CA VAL A 85 -7.70 -10.94 -0.69
C VAL A 85 -6.79 -11.62 0.31
N ILE A 86 -6.68 -12.93 0.22
CA ILE A 86 -5.54 -13.69 0.73
C ILE A 86 -4.71 -14.16 -0.44
N ASP A 87 -3.42 -13.85 -0.41
CA ASP A 87 -2.45 -14.32 -1.39
C ASP A 87 -1.26 -15.00 -0.72
N SER A 88 -0.69 -15.98 -1.38
CA SER A 88 0.45 -16.75 -0.90
C SER A 88 1.16 -17.45 -2.07
N TYR A 89 2.45 -17.72 -1.91
CA TYR A 89 3.19 -18.61 -2.82
C TYR A 89 2.72 -20.08 -2.74
N SER A 90 1.99 -20.48 -1.67
CA SER A 90 1.39 -21.81 -1.52
C SER A 90 -0.12 -21.76 -1.77
N ASN A 91 -0.58 -22.48 -2.79
CA ASN A 91 -2.01 -22.61 -3.06
C ASN A 91 -2.75 -23.37 -1.94
N GLU A 92 -2.08 -24.32 -1.28
CA GLU A 92 -2.64 -25.05 -0.14
C GLU A 92 -2.86 -24.09 1.05
N LEU A 93 -1.83 -23.31 1.42
CA LEU A 93 -1.94 -22.33 2.48
C LEU A 93 -3.04 -21.31 2.19
N LYS A 94 -3.06 -20.77 0.97
CA LYS A 94 -4.05 -19.78 0.53
C LYS A 94 -5.48 -20.28 0.70
N ARG A 95 -5.77 -21.51 0.25
CA ARG A 95 -7.10 -22.14 0.40
C ARG A 95 -7.46 -22.34 1.86
N ARG A 96 -6.56 -22.95 2.63
CA ARG A 96 -6.75 -23.17 4.07
C ARG A 96 -7.10 -21.88 4.80
N LEU A 97 -6.34 -20.82 4.59
CA LEU A 97 -6.59 -19.54 5.25
C LEU A 97 -7.92 -18.89 4.82
N CYS A 98 -8.28 -18.97 3.54
CA CYS A 98 -9.58 -18.49 3.08
C CYS A 98 -10.73 -19.27 3.77
N ASP A 99 -10.62 -20.58 3.90
CA ASP A 99 -11.63 -21.40 4.54
C ASP A 99 -11.72 -21.10 6.04
N GLU A 100 -10.58 -20.96 6.72
CA GLU A 100 -10.50 -20.70 8.16
C GLU A 100 -11.01 -19.30 8.56
N PHE A 101 -10.75 -18.28 7.72
CA PHE A 101 -11.05 -16.87 8.05
C PHE A 101 -12.31 -16.32 7.38
N THR A 102 -12.90 -17.01 6.41
CA THR A 102 -14.17 -16.58 5.80
C THR A 102 -15.27 -16.54 6.87
N SER A 103 -16.02 -15.46 6.87
CA SER A 103 -17.11 -15.22 7.82
C SER A 103 -18.23 -14.45 7.15
N PRO A 104 -19.40 -14.25 7.80
CA PRO A 104 -20.44 -13.37 7.29
C PRO A 104 -19.98 -11.93 7.07
N LEU A 105 -18.90 -11.48 7.72
CA LEU A 105 -18.34 -10.14 7.60
C LEU A 105 -17.24 -10.02 6.54
N ILE A 106 -16.51 -11.12 6.25
CA ILE A 106 -15.37 -11.07 5.35
C ILE A 106 -15.44 -12.22 4.36
N ARG A 107 -15.64 -11.87 3.08
CA ARG A 107 -15.48 -12.80 1.97
C ARG A 107 -14.09 -12.67 1.38
N PHE A 108 -13.36 -13.76 1.30
CA PHE A 108 -12.04 -13.78 0.66
C PHE A 108 -12.09 -14.16 -0.81
N TYR A 109 -11.16 -13.57 -1.56
CA TYR A 109 -10.78 -13.97 -2.90
C TYR A 109 -9.33 -14.44 -2.86
N TYR A 110 -8.99 -15.42 -3.68
CA TYR A 110 -7.63 -15.88 -3.86
C TYR A 110 -6.83 -14.85 -4.65
N GLY A 111 -5.69 -14.41 -4.11
CA GLY A 111 -4.68 -13.71 -4.88
C GLY A 111 -3.91 -14.69 -5.76
N GLU A 112 -3.48 -14.25 -6.93
CA GLU A 112 -2.72 -15.05 -7.89
C GLU A 112 -1.40 -14.39 -8.30
N ASP A 113 -1.03 -13.31 -7.59
CA ASP A 113 0.15 -12.52 -7.88
C ASP A 113 0.64 -11.78 -6.62
N MET A 114 1.53 -12.42 -5.87
CA MET A 114 2.11 -11.83 -4.66
C MET A 114 2.78 -10.46 -4.91
N ILE A 115 3.38 -10.26 -6.10
CA ILE A 115 4.02 -8.98 -6.44
C ILE A 115 2.96 -7.89 -6.53
N GLY A 116 1.95 -8.11 -7.34
CA GLY A 116 0.90 -7.13 -7.56
C GLY A 116 0.02 -6.92 -6.35
N THR A 117 -0.28 -7.97 -5.59
CA THR A 117 -1.07 -7.88 -4.36
C THR A 117 -0.38 -6.99 -3.31
N GLU A 118 0.91 -7.19 -3.05
CA GLU A 118 1.65 -6.39 -2.06
C GLU A 118 1.91 -4.96 -2.55
N LEU A 119 2.34 -4.78 -3.81
CA LEU A 119 2.59 -3.45 -4.37
C LEU A 119 1.31 -2.63 -4.48
N GLY A 120 0.23 -3.24 -4.93
CA GLY A 120 -1.07 -2.58 -5.01
C GLY A 120 -1.55 -2.10 -3.65
N ALA A 121 -1.48 -2.97 -2.64
CA ALA A 121 -1.85 -2.64 -1.27
C ALA A 121 -0.98 -1.52 -0.67
N ALA A 122 0.31 -1.48 -0.99
CA ALA A 122 1.19 -0.42 -0.54
C ALA A 122 0.91 0.92 -1.26
N ALA A 123 0.85 0.90 -2.59
CA ALA A 123 0.75 2.09 -3.43
C ALA A 123 -0.55 2.88 -3.23
N LYS A 124 -1.66 2.23 -2.86
CA LYS A 124 -2.91 2.95 -2.56
C LYS A 124 -2.75 4.02 -1.47
N ASN A 125 -1.84 3.82 -0.52
CA ASN A 125 -1.57 4.77 0.55
C ASN A 125 -0.98 6.09 0.01
N VAL A 126 -0.17 6.02 -1.05
CA VAL A 126 0.35 7.19 -1.78
C VAL A 126 -0.80 7.93 -2.48
N MET A 127 -1.70 7.19 -3.13
CA MET A 127 -2.89 7.77 -3.77
C MET A 127 -3.81 8.45 -2.75
N GLY A 128 -3.88 7.91 -1.53
CA GLY A 128 -4.60 8.51 -0.40
C GLY A 128 -4.08 9.90 -0.04
N ILE A 129 -2.76 10.12 -0.04
CA ILE A 129 -2.17 11.44 0.22
C ILE A 129 -2.61 12.45 -0.85
N VAL A 130 -2.51 12.07 -2.14
CA VAL A 130 -2.94 12.97 -3.23
C VAL A 130 -4.44 13.27 -3.15
N ALA A 131 -5.27 12.27 -2.82
CA ALA A 131 -6.71 12.48 -2.62
C ALA A 131 -7.00 13.51 -1.52
N GLY A 132 -6.24 13.46 -0.42
CA GLY A 132 -6.33 14.46 0.63
C GLY A 132 -5.89 15.85 0.19
N MET A 133 -4.82 15.96 -0.62
CA MET A 133 -4.41 17.23 -1.20
C MET A 133 -5.51 17.82 -2.10
N LEU A 134 -6.12 16.98 -2.95
CA LEU A 134 -7.25 17.41 -3.81
C LEU A 134 -8.44 17.91 -2.96
N ASP A 135 -8.75 17.23 -1.85
CA ASP A 135 -9.81 17.70 -0.94
C ASP A 135 -9.44 19.05 -0.31
N GLY A 136 -8.20 19.19 0.16
CA GLY A 136 -7.71 20.43 0.74
C GLY A 136 -7.71 21.64 -0.23
N CYS A 137 -7.57 21.38 -1.53
CA CYS A 137 -7.68 22.39 -2.58
C CYS A 137 -9.11 22.63 -3.07
N GLY A 138 -10.11 21.85 -2.62
CA GLY A 138 -11.47 21.90 -3.16
C GLY A 138 -11.62 21.21 -4.52
N TYR A 139 -10.65 20.38 -4.93
CA TYR A 139 -10.62 19.68 -6.22
C TYR A 139 -11.11 18.22 -6.13
N THR A 140 -12.03 17.94 -5.22
CA THR A 140 -12.54 16.58 -4.95
C THR A 140 -13.04 15.84 -6.20
N ALA A 141 -13.60 16.57 -7.18
CA ALA A 141 -14.03 16.00 -8.46
C ALA A 141 -12.90 15.30 -9.26
N LEU A 142 -11.64 15.68 -9.03
CA LEU A 142 -10.49 15.08 -9.70
C LEU A 142 -10.09 13.70 -9.15
N LYS A 143 -10.68 13.24 -8.06
CA LYS A 143 -10.41 11.89 -7.52
C LYS A 143 -10.72 10.78 -8.51
N GLY A 144 -11.72 10.93 -9.38
CA GLY A 144 -11.99 9.97 -10.46
C GLY A 144 -10.80 9.82 -11.41
N ALA A 145 -10.21 10.95 -11.84
CA ALA A 145 -9.00 10.95 -12.66
C ALA A 145 -7.81 10.34 -11.88
N LEU A 146 -7.65 10.67 -10.60
CA LEU A 146 -6.64 10.09 -9.73
C LEU A 146 -6.76 8.56 -9.65
N MET A 147 -7.97 8.04 -9.49
CA MET A 147 -8.22 6.59 -9.45
C MET A 147 -7.76 5.89 -10.73
N ALA A 148 -8.15 6.41 -11.90
CA ALA A 148 -7.79 5.84 -13.19
C ALA A 148 -6.27 5.93 -13.45
N ARG A 149 -5.68 7.10 -13.21
CA ARG A 149 -4.24 7.32 -13.48
C ARG A 149 -3.34 6.65 -12.44
N GLY A 150 -3.74 6.63 -11.17
CA GLY A 150 -3.03 5.95 -10.09
C GLY A 150 -3.00 4.44 -10.30
N ALA A 151 -4.14 3.82 -10.61
CA ALA A 151 -4.18 2.39 -10.93
C ALA A 151 -3.27 2.06 -12.14
N ARG A 152 -3.27 2.92 -13.18
CA ARG A 152 -2.40 2.71 -14.34
C ARG A 152 -0.91 2.88 -14.02
N GLU A 153 -0.55 3.85 -13.18
CA GLU A 153 0.83 4.03 -12.70
C GLU A 153 1.34 2.76 -11.99
N VAL A 154 0.55 2.25 -11.06
CA VAL A 154 0.89 1.06 -10.27
C VAL A 154 0.91 -0.19 -11.14
N ALA A 155 0.00 -0.34 -12.10
CA ALA A 155 -0.01 -1.44 -13.06
C ALA A 155 1.32 -1.53 -13.84
N ARG A 156 1.89 -0.39 -14.30
CA ARG A 156 3.19 -0.37 -14.97
C ARG A 156 4.33 -0.84 -14.07
N LEU A 157 4.33 -0.40 -12.81
CA LEU A 157 5.36 -0.83 -11.85
C LEU A 157 5.26 -2.32 -11.57
N ILE A 158 4.05 -2.83 -11.31
CA ILE A 158 3.81 -4.27 -11.09
C ILE A 158 4.34 -5.09 -12.28
N LYS A 159 3.98 -4.70 -13.50
CA LYS A 159 4.46 -5.36 -14.73
C LYS A 159 5.98 -5.36 -14.84
N ALA A 160 6.62 -4.22 -14.61
CA ALA A 160 8.07 -4.09 -14.68
C ALA A 160 8.81 -4.93 -13.63
N MET A 161 8.16 -5.18 -12.50
CA MET A 161 8.67 -6.06 -11.44
C MET A 161 8.35 -7.55 -11.66
N GLY A 162 7.71 -7.90 -12.78
CA GLY A 162 7.39 -9.28 -13.15
C GLY A 162 6.06 -9.80 -12.57
N GLY A 163 5.22 -8.92 -12.04
CA GLY A 163 3.85 -9.23 -11.62
C GLY A 163 2.82 -9.06 -12.74
N ASN A 164 1.59 -9.40 -12.43
CA ASN A 164 0.45 -9.21 -13.32
C ASN A 164 -0.11 -7.78 -13.18
N GLU A 165 -0.02 -6.97 -14.24
CA GLU A 165 -0.52 -5.59 -14.24
C GLU A 165 -2.01 -5.47 -13.88
N LEU A 166 -2.81 -6.52 -14.10
CA LEU A 166 -4.23 -6.55 -13.74
C LEU A 166 -4.46 -6.54 -12.23
N SER A 167 -3.48 -6.92 -11.42
CA SER A 167 -3.57 -6.88 -9.96
C SER A 167 -3.82 -5.46 -9.43
N ALA A 168 -3.38 -4.42 -10.16
CA ALA A 168 -3.65 -3.03 -9.82
C ALA A 168 -5.15 -2.67 -9.87
N TYR A 169 -5.96 -3.42 -10.59
CA TYR A 169 -7.41 -3.19 -10.72
C TYR A 169 -8.23 -4.06 -9.77
N GLY A 170 -7.58 -4.89 -8.97
CA GLY A 170 -8.19 -5.78 -7.98
C GLY A 170 -8.46 -5.13 -6.63
N LEU A 171 -8.94 -5.97 -5.70
CA LEU A 171 -9.32 -5.57 -4.33
C LEU A 171 -8.13 -5.01 -3.52
N ALA A 172 -6.92 -5.45 -3.78
CA ALA A 172 -5.73 -4.99 -3.05
C ALA A 172 -5.35 -3.53 -3.35
N HIS A 173 -5.75 -2.98 -4.50
CA HIS A 173 -5.41 -1.62 -4.91
C HIS A 173 -6.65 -0.79 -5.26
N LEU A 174 -7.18 -0.89 -6.50
CA LEU A 174 -8.32 -0.08 -6.92
C LEU A 174 -9.56 -0.32 -6.05
N GLY A 175 -9.81 -1.57 -5.67
CA GLY A 175 -10.92 -1.93 -4.78
C GLY A 175 -10.80 -1.34 -3.36
N ASP A 176 -9.58 -1.01 -2.91
CA ASP A 176 -9.34 -0.38 -1.58
C ASP A 176 -9.31 1.17 -1.67
N TYR A 177 -9.65 1.76 -2.82
CA TYR A 177 -9.65 3.22 -3.00
C TYR A 177 -10.81 3.90 -2.27
N GLU A 178 -11.99 3.27 -2.22
CA GLU A 178 -13.10 3.82 -1.44
C GLU A 178 -12.65 4.05 0.01
N ALA A 179 -12.10 3.01 0.63
CA ALA A 179 -11.61 3.04 1.99
C ALA A 179 -10.40 3.97 2.21
N THR A 180 -9.74 4.41 1.18
CA THR A 180 -8.47 5.17 1.26
C THR A 180 -8.62 6.61 0.79
N LEU A 181 -9.31 6.85 -0.34
CA LEU A 181 -9.43 8.17 -0.97
C LEU A 181 -10.65 8.95 -0.47
N PHE A 182 -11.69 8.25 -0.04
CA PHE A 182 -12.98 8.87 0.32
C PHE A 182 -13.29 8.77 1.80
N SER A 183 -12.77 7.76 2.49
CA SER A 183 -13.06 7.55 3.91
C SER A 183 -12.49 8.65 4.81
N PRO A 184 -13.28 9.17 5.76
CA PRO A 184 -12.79 10.11 6.78
C PRO A 184 -11.78 9.48 7.76
N TYR A 185 -11.71 8.15 7.79
CA TYR A 185 -10.80 7.41 8.68
C TYR A 185 -9.41 7.17 8.06
N SER A 186 -9.20 7.54 6.80
CA SER A 186 -7.91 7.36 6.13
C SER A 186 -6.87 8.36 6.64
N HIS A 187 -5.86 7.87 7.35
CA HIS A 187 -4.73 8.69 7.82
C HIS A 187 -3.94 9.31 6.67
N ASN A 188 -3.77 8.58 5.56
CA ASN A 188 -3.06 9.10 4.39
C ASN A 188 -3.82 10.27 3.75
N ARG A 189 -5.14 10.15 3.61
CA ARG A 189 -5.99 11.24 3.11
C ARG A 189 -5.95 12.45 4.06
N ALA A 190 -6.12 12.22 5.36
CA ALA A 190 -6.04 13.29 6.36
C ALA A 190 -4.67 13.99 6.34
N TYR A 191 -3.58 13.25 6.18
CA TYR A 191 -2.24 13.82 6.01
C TYR A 191 -2.16 14.74 4.77
N GLY A 192 -2.69 14.30 3.63
CA GLY A 192 -2.74 15.11 2.40
C GLY A 192 -3.51 16.43 2.59
N GLU A 193 -4.64 16.41 3.32
CA GLU A 193 -5.39 17.63 3.68
C GLU A 193 -4.55 18.57 4.56
N THR A 194 -3.75 18.03 5.48
CA THR A 194 -2.90 18.87 6.36
C THR A 194 -1.76 19.53 5.62
N ILE A 195 -1.22 18.92 4.57
CA ILE A 195 -0.21 19.55 3.70
C ILE A 195 -0.77 20.86 3.14
N ILE A 196 -1.99 20.84 2.60
CA ILE A 196 -2.61 21.99 1.96
C ILE A 196 -3.06 23.05 2.99
N SER A 197 -3.60 22.58 4.13
CA SER A 197 -4.09 23.50 5.17
C SER A 197 -3.00 24.06 6.08
N GLY A 198 -1.76 23.56 5.99
CA GLY A 198 -0.65 23.93 6.89
C GLY A 198 -0.79 23.45 8.32
N ARG A 199 -1.73 22.54 8.61
CA ARG A 199 -1.92 21.96 9.95
C ARG A 199 -0.88 20.87 10.21
N ILE A 200 -0.59 20.64 11.49
CA ILE A 200 0.30 19.54 11.93
C ILE A 200 -0.47 18.23 11.88
N PHE A 201 0.18 17.16 11.42
CA PHE A 201 -0.34 15.80 11.44
C PHE A 201 0.53 14.91 12.34
N GLU A 202 -0.04 14.44 13.44
CA GLU A 202 0.69 13.69 14.48
C GLU A 202 0.60 12.18 14.37
N LYS A 203 -0.18 11.67 13.40
CA LYS A 203 -0.40 10.24 13.23
C LYS A 203 0.52 9.68 12.15
N LEU A 204 0.70 8.35 12.16
CA LEU A 204 1.41 7.66 11.10
C LEU A 204 0.63 7.71 9.78
N ALA A 205 1.27 8.20 8.72
CA ALA A 205 0.81 8.11 7.33
C ALA A 205 1.76 7.19 6.55
N GLU A 206 1.39 5.93 6.42
CA GLU A 206 2.21 4.89 5.74
C GLU A 206 2.52 5.23 4.27
N GLY A 207 1.72 6.10 3.64
CA GLY A 207 1.98 6.58 2.28
C GLY A 207 3.27 7.38 2.15
N VAL A 208 3.75 8.04 3.22
CA VAL A 208 4.99 8.83 3.20
C VAL A 208 6.21 7.93 2.96
N PRO A 209 6.54 6.96 3.83
CA PRO A 209 7.65 6.04 3.56
C PRO A 209 7.41 5.21 2.29
N THR A 210 6.16 4.85 1.98
CA THR A 210 5.83 4.11 0.76
C THR A 210 6.18 4.92 -0.50
N ALA A 211 5.89 6.22 -0.57
CA ALA A 211 6.27 7.05 -1.72
C ALA A 211 7.78 7.04 -1.96
N LYS A 212 8.59 7.08 -0.89
CA LYS A 212 10.04 6.98 -1.00
C LYS A 212 10.50 5.63 -1.56
N ALA A 213 9.94 4.53 -1.04
CA ALA A 213 10.27 3.19 -1.52
C ALA A 213 9.86 2.99 -2.99
N LEU A 214 8.64 3.39 -3.36
CA LEU A 214 8.14 3.26 -4.73
C LEU A 214 8.92 4.13 -5.72
N LYS A 215 9.35 5.36 -5.32
CA LYS A 215 10.24 6.18 -6.15
C LYS A 215 11.52 5.43 -6.46
N GLY A 216 12.18 4.83 -5.46
CA GLY A 216 13.38 4.03 -5.65
C GLY A 216 13.14 2.82 -6.57
N LEU A 217 11.99 2.16 -6.44
CA LEU A 217 11.59 1.08 -7.35
C LEU A 217 11.37 1.59 -8.78
N GLY A 218 10.71 2.75 -8.95
CA GLY A 218 10.53 3.39 -10.26
C GLY A 218 11.87 3.64 -10.95
N GLU A 219 12.86 4.15 -10.23
CA GLU A 219 14.23 4.36 -10.73
C GLU A 219 14.91 3.03 -11.10
N LYS A 220 14.87 2.04 -10.21
CA LYS A 220 15.45 0.72 -10.41
C LYS A 220 14.89 -0.01 -11.63
N TYR A 221 13.58 0.04 -11.82
CA TYR A 221 12.88 -0.66 -12.92
C TYR A 221 12.61 0.23 -14.13
N LYS A 222 13.08 1.50 -14.11
CA LYS A 222 12.93 2.50 -15.19
C LYS A 222 11.46 2.75 -15.56
N VAL A 223 10.60 2.87 -14.55
CA VAL A 223 9.17 3.16 -14.69
C VAL A 223 8.89 4.58 -14.25
N ASP A 224 8.21 5.36 -15.11
CA ASP A 224 7.73 6.71 -14.78
C ASP A 224 6.54 6.62 -13.81
N LEU A 225 6.71 7.16 -12.62
CA LEU A 225 5.73 7.17 -11.52
C LEU A 225 5.38 8.62 -11.12
N PRO A 226 4.70 9.38 -11.99
CA PRO A 226 4.49 10.81 -11.78
C PRO A 226 3.72 11.16 -10.50
N ILE A 227 2.71 10.38 -10.13
CA ILE A 227 1.92 10.63 -8.92
C ILE A 227 2.75 10.31 -7.67
N THR A 228 3.45 9.19 -7.68
CA THR A 228 4.37 8.80 -6.60
C THR A 228 5.50 9.82 -6.43
N ASN A 229 6.11 10.28 -7.52
CA ASN A 229 7.17 11.29 -7.49
C ASN A 229 6.66 12.62 -6.94
N ALA A 230 5.44 13.01 -7.27
CA ALA A 230 4.80 14.21 -6.73
C ALA A 230 4.65 14.14 -5.21
N VAL A 231 4.21 13.02 -4.67
CA VAL A 231 4.10 12.82 -3.21
C VAL A 231 5.47 12.81 -2.56
N TYR A 232 6.45 12.14 -3.17
CA TYR A 232 7.82 12.13 -2.66
C TYR A 232 8.40 13.54 -2.57
N GLU A 233 8.27 14.34 -3.62
CA GLU A 233 8.76 15.72 -3.66
C GLU A 233 8.16 16.58 -2.54
N ILE A 234 6.85 16.47 -2.31
CA ILE A 234 6.17 17.22 -1.25
C ILE A 234 6.65 16.79 0.14
N CYS A 235 6.86 15.49 0.34
CA CYS A 235 7.21 14.97 1.66
C CYS A 235 8.70 15.11 2.01
N TYR A 236 9.60 15.12 1.01
CA TYR A 236 11.04 15.00 1.23
C TYR A 236 11.87 16.11 0.60
N GLU A 237 11.34 16.87 -0.38
CA GLU A 237 12.10 17.88 -1.12
C GLU A 237 11.51 19.30 -0.94
N LYS A 238 10.55 19.47 -0.01
CA LYS A 238 10.02 20.79 0.33
C LYS A 238 11.11 21.65 0.98
N ARG A 239 11.31 22.89 0.51
CA ARG A 239 12.22 23.84 1.12
C ARG A 239 11.66 24.35 2.44
N GLU A 240 12.53 24.78 3.35
CA GLU A 240 12.12 25.28 4.69
C GLU A 240 11.26 26.53 4.60
N ASP A 241 11.52 27.41 3.62
CA ASP A 241 10.81 28.66 3.37
C ASP A 241 9.52 28.52 2.56
N GLU A 242 9.23 27.30 2.05
CA GLU A 242 8.09 27.01 1.19
C GLU A 242 6.90 26.49 2.01
N SER A 243 5.71 27.08 1.83
CA SER A 243 4.52 26.54 2.46
C SER A 243 4.09 25.22 1.81
N GLY A 244 3.55 24.29 2.62
CA GLY A 244 3.02 23.03 2.09
C GLY A 244 1.91 23.25 1.05
N LYS A 245 1.11 24.31 1.20
CA LYS A 245 0.07 24.68 0.24
C LYS A 245 0.65 25.11 -1.10
N GLU A 246 1.64 25.99 -1.11
CA GLU A 246 2.27 26.44 -2.35
C GLU A 246 2.92 25.28 -3.08
N LYS A 247 3.72 24.47 -2.37
CA LYS A 247 4.33 23.28 -2.95
C LYS A 247 3.29 22.30 -3.47
N GLY A 248 2.24 22.04 -2.71
CA GLY A 248 1.16 21.13 -3.11
C GLY A 248 0.44 21.59 -4.38
N LEU A 249 0.13 22.88 -4.49
CA LEU A 249 -0.49 23.46 -5.69
C LEU A 249 0.43 23.40 -6.91
N GLN A 250 1.71 23.76 -6.77
CA GLN A 250 2.70 23.68 -7.85
C GLN A 250 2.84 22.24 -8.38
N VAL A 251 2.88 21.27 -7.49
CA VAL A 251 3.02 19.86 -7.87
C VAL A 251 1.76 19.36 -8.58
N LEU A 252 0.57 19.72 -8.11
CA LEU A 252 -0.70 19.37 -8.78
C LEU A 252 -0.77 20.02 -10.18
N GLU A 253 -0.45 21.31 -10.30
CA GLU A 253 -0.44 22.02 -11.59
C GLU A 253 0.50 21.33 -12.59
N ARG A 254 1.70 20.96 -12.14
CA ARG A 254 2.66 20.24 -12.97
C ARG A 254 2.17 18.86 -13.40
N LEU A 255 1.43 18.15 -12.57
CA LEU A 255 0.80 16.88 -12.97
C LEU A 255 -0.24 17.09 -14.08
N PHE A 256 -1.00 18.19 -14.03
CA PHE A 256 -2.01 18.52 -15.06
C PHE A 256 -1.40 19.07 -16.35
N SER A 257 -0.27 19.74 -16.28
CA SER A 257 0.42 20.33 -17.46
C SER A 257 1.34 19.34 -18.19
N ARG A 258 1.36 18.07 -17.78
CA ARG A 258 2.15 17.04 -18.47
C ARG A 258 1.73 16.89 -19.94
N GLU A 259 2.69 16.51 -20.78
CA GLU A 259 2.44 16.21 -22.20
C GLU A 259 1.25 15.26 -22.38
N VAL A 260 0.40 15.57 -23.36
CA VAL A 260 -0.75 14.74 -23.71
C VAL A 260 -0.26 13.42 -24.29
N LYS A 261 -0.73 12.32 -23.73
CA LYS A 261 -0.38 10.97 -24.17
C LYS A 261 -1.65 10.15 -24.39
N SER A 262 -1.54 9.05 -25.14
CA SER A 262 -2.63 8.07 -25.22
C SER A 262 -3.00 7.61 -23.80
N GLU A 263 -4.29 7.40 -23.54
CA GLU A 263 -4.78 6.93 -22.23
C GLU A 263 -4.10 5.62 -21.80
N PHE A 264 -3.89 4.70 -22.75
CA PHE A 264 -3.28 3.40 -22.53
C PHE A 264 -1.88 3.28 -23.16
N TYR A 265 -1.06 4.34 -23.05
CA TYR A 265 0.35 4.25 -23.49
C TYR A 265 1.13 3.23 -22.64
N GLN A 266 2.10 2.60 -23.25
CA GLN A 266 3.02 1.64 -22.63
C GLN A 266 4.13 2.35 -21.86
#